data_348112c873736d57eb9046bf6f5c7437
#
_entry.id   348112c873736d57eb9046bf6f5c7437
#
_cell.length_a   1.000
_cell.length_b   1.000
_cell.length_c   1.000
_cell.angle_alpha   90.00
_cell.angle_beta   90.00
_cell.angle_gamma   90.00
#
_symmetry.space_group_name_H-M   'P 1'
#
loop_
_entity.id
_entity.type
_entity.pdbx_description
1 polymer ?
#
loop_
_entity_poly.entity_id
_entity_poly.type
_entity_poly.pdbx_seq_one_letter_code
_entity_poly.pdbx_strand_id
1 'polypeptide(L)'
;MVFHFNIDYKTVYGEELVLNMTVDGKEVQYKMGTEDGSRWSFDWDGTPKSKNNSYFYSVSRDGFCTKAEWQLARHQLNCTAERASDYTLYDRWHDIPEDSYLYSSAFTDCINHQQPGKVKEHSFAKTIRLIVRAPQLREGEHLAIVGSDPALGAWDKNRALPMVQQDYNEWTADINVEAL
;
A
#
# COMPACT_ATOMS: atom_id res chain seq x y z
N MET A 1 -6.98 -17.96 0.41
CA MET A 1 -5.78 -17.09 0.28
C MET A 1 -5.50 -16.54 1.65
N VAL A 2 -4.23 -16.54 2.06
CA VAL A 2 -3.84 -16.00 3.36
C VAL A 2 -3.19 -14.64 3.15
N PHE A 3 -3.58 -13.65 3.96
CA PHE A 3 -3.02 -12.32 3.98
C PHE A 3 -2.44 -12.05 5.35
N HIS A 4 -1.14 -11.80 5.42
CA HIS A 4 -0.41 -11.46 6.63
C HIS A 4 -0.21 -9.95 6.68
N PHE A 5 -1.10 -9.24 7.38
CA PHE A 5 -1.00 -7.79 7.56
C PHE A 5 0.01 -7.49 8.67
N ASN A 6 0.95 -6.61 8.38
CA ASN A 6 1.96 -6.16 9.33
C ASN A 6 2.09 -4.64 9.25
N ILE A 7 2.13 -3.99 10.40
CA ILE A 7 2.34 -2.54 10.50
C ILE A 7 3.18 -2.19 11.72
N ASP A 8 4.15 -1.31 11.53
CA ASP A 8 4.90 -0.69 12.61
C ASP A 8 4.18 0.57 13.08
N TYR A 9 3.56 0.51 14.26
CA TYR A 9 2.88 1.63 14.89
C TYR A 9 2.96 1.55 16.41
N LYS A 10 3.56 2.55 17.05
CA LYS A 10 3.72 2.56 18.50
C LYS A 10 2.45 3.06 19.18
N THR A 11 1.83 2.19 19.96
CA THR A 11 0.68 2.52 20.82
C THR A 11 1.12 2.79 22.25
N VAL A 12 0.22 3.38 23.03
CA VAL A 12 0.36 3.49 24.48
C VAL A 12 -0.51 2.45 25.18
N TYR A 13 -0.23 2.18 26.44
CA TYR A 13 -0.97 1.19 27.23
C TYR A 13 -2.49 1.44 27.20
N GLY A 14 -3.24 0.37 26.93
CA GLY A 14 -4.70 0.42 26.80
C GLY A 14 -5.21 0.78 25.37
N GLU A 15 -4.30 1.03 24.43
CA GLU A 15 -4.65 1.18 23.02
C GLU A 15 -4.52 -0.13 22.27
N GLU A 16 -5.39 -0.34 21.31
CA GLU A 16 -5.41 -1.49 20.40
C GLU A 16 -5.40 -0.98 18.96
N LEU A 17 -4.70 -1.67 18.08
CA LEU A 17 -4.77 -1.41 16.65
C LEU A 17 -5.85 -2.28 16.02
N VAL A 18 -6.66 -1.68 15.17
CA VAL A 18 -7.78 -2.32 14.47
C VAL A 18 -7.56 -2.20 12.97
N LEU A 19 -7.59 -3.34 12.29
CA LEU A 19 -7.63 -3.43 10.84
C LEU A 19 -9.09 -3.30 10.38
N ASN A 20 -9.40 -2.26 9.63
CA ASN A 20 -10.71 -2.03 9.04
C ASN A 20 -10.65 -2.37 7.55
N MET A 21 -11.45 -3.31 7.11
CA MET A 21 -11.43 -3.79 5.73
C MET A 21 -12.79 -3.56 5.07
N THR A 22 -12.75 -3.18 3.80
CA THR A 22 -13.92 -3.22 2.91
C THR A 22 -13.64 -4.29 1.86
N VAL A 23 -14.28 -5.44 2.00
CA VAL A 23 -14.09 -6.59 1.11
C VAL A 23 -15.42 -6.96 0.49
N ASP A 24 -15.46 -7.03 -0.84
CA ASP A 24 -16.67 -7.34 -1.62
C ASP A 24 -17.88 -6.48 -1.21
N GLY A 25 -17.62 -5.20 -0.90
CA GLY A 25 -18.62 -4.22 -0.46
C GLY A 25 -19.06 -4.36 0.99
N LYS A 26 -18.45 -5.23 1.79
CA LYS A 26 -18.74 -5.41 3.21
C LYS A 26 -17.63 -4.82 4.06
N GLU A 27 -18.01 -4.07 5.08
CA GLU A 27 -17.09 -3.56 6.08
C GLU A 27 -16.93 -4.58 7.22
N VAL A 28 -15.71 -4.91 7.55
CA VAL A 28 -15.33 -5.80 8.65
C VAL A 28 -14.16 -5.21 9.41
N GLN A 29 -14.11 -5.50 10.72
CA GLN A 29 -13.07 -4.99 11.61
C GLN A 29 -12.42 -6.14 12.37
N TYR A 30 -11.10 -6.10 12.48
CA TYR A 30 -10.32 -7.08 13.20
C TYR A 30 -9.35 -6.40 14.15
N LYS A 31 -9.31 -6.87 15.40
CA LYS A 31 -8.25 -6.49 16.33
C LYS A 31 -6.96 -7.16 15.91
N MET A 32 -5.89 -6.39 15.85
CA MET A 32 -4.57 -6.92 15.56
C MET A 32 -3.87 -7.40 16.83
N GLY A 33 -2.95 -8.33 16.66
CA GLY A 33 -2.08 -8.84 17.74
C GLY A 33 -0.75 -8.08 17.80
N THR A 34 -0.20 -7.94 18.99
CA THR A 34 1.12 -7.38 19.22
C THR A 34 1.79 -8.05 20.43
N GLU A 35 3.11 -8.11 20.44
CA GLU A 35 3.90 -8.56 21.59
C GLU A 35 4.49 -7.40 22.39
N ASP A 36 4.76 -6.27 21.72
CA ASP A 36 5.53 -5.15 22.27
C ASP A 36 4.83 -3.79 22.16
N GLY A 37 3.62 -3.74 21.59
CA GLY A 37 2.87 -2.50 21.34
C GLY A 37 3.43 -1.62 20.24
N SER A 38 4.39 -2.12 19.45
CA SER A 38 5.01 -1.37 18.35
C SER A 38 4.95 -2.07 17.00
N ARG A 39 4.90 -3.40 17.00
CA ARG A 39 4.64 -4.20 15.81
C ARG A 39 3.31 -4.90 15.96
N TRP A 40 2.46 -4.73 14.97
CA TRP A 40 1.12 -5.26 14.95
C TRP A 40 0.92 -6.16 13.75
N SER A 41 0.28 -7.31 13.95
CA SER A 41 0.02 -8.26 12.90
C SER A 41 -1.40 -8.85 12.99
N PHE A 42 -1.91 -9.25 11.84
CA PHE A 42 -3.17 -9.99 11.73
C PHE A 42 -3.16 -10.87 10.49
N ASP A 43 -3.54 -12.12 10.64
CA ASP A 43 -3.68 -13.07 9.54
C ASP A 43 -5.14 -13.19 9.15
N TRP A 44 -5.43 -12.88 7.90
CA TRP A 44 -6.78 -13.00 7.35
C TRP A 44 -6.81 -14.08 6.28
N ASP A 45 -7.68 -15.08 6.45
CA ASP A 45 -7.97 -16.08 5.43
C ASP A 45 -9.25 -15.72 4.70
N GLY A 46 -9.11 -15.38 3.43
CA GLY A 46 -10.23 -14.96 2.60
C GLY A 46 -9.87 -14.91 1.14
N THR A 47 -10.88 -14.89 0.28
CA THR A 47 -10.72 -14.78 -1.18
C THR A 47 -11.57 -13.63 -1.68
N PRO A 48 -10.99 -12.43 -1.84
CA PRO A 48 -11.69 -11.28 -2.40
C PRO A 48 -12.15 -11.59 -3.83
N LYS A 49 -13.41 -11.30 -4.14
CA LYS A 49 -14.00 -11.51 -5.47
C LYS A 49 -14.04 -10.24 -6.29
N SER A 50 -14.15 -9.09 -5.62
CA SER A 50 -14.14 -7.76 -6.22
C SER A 50 -12.70 -7.27 -6.39
N LYS A 51 -12.49 -6.35 -7.35
CA LYS A 51 -11.23 -5.62 -7.50
C LYS A 51 -11.15 -4.37 -6.61
N ASN A 52 -12.27 -3.94 -6.03
CA ASN A 52 -12.36 -2.71 -5.24
C ASN A 52 -12.37 -3.05 -3.74
N ASN A 53 -11.34 -3.74 -3.28
CA ASN A 53 -11.16 -4.02 -1.87
C ASN A 53 -10.12 -3.07 -1.29
N SER A 54 -10.41 -2.54 -0.13
CA SER A 54 -9.53 -1.58 0.54
C SER A 54 -9.50 -1.81 2.04
N TYR A 55 -8.49 -1.27 2.71
CA TYR A 55 -8.39 -1.32 4.15
C TYR A 55 -7.67 -0.09 4.69
N PHE A 56 -7.79 0.13 5.99
CA PHE A 56 -7.07 1.15 6.74
C PHE A 56 -6.93 0.70 8.19
N TYR A 57 -6.03 1.36 8.91
CA TYR A 57 -5.82 1.09 10.32
C TYR A 57 -6.43 2.18 11.20
N SER A 58 -6.89 1.80 12.38
CA SER A 58 -7.36 2.71 13.40
C SER A 58 -6.88 2.29 14.78
N VAL A 59 -6.70 3.28 15.67
CA VAL A 59 -6.40 3.07 17.08
C VAL A 59 -7.68 3.13 17.87
N SER A 60 -7.91 2.14 18.71
CA SER A 60 -9.06 2.05 19.60
C SER A 60 -8.61 2.02 21.06
N ARG A 61 -9.36 2.69 21.94
CA ARG A 61 -9.22 2.58 23.40
C ARG A 61 -10.59 2.42 24.00
N ASP A 62 -10.75 1.44 24.87
CA ASP A 62 -12.03 1.13 25.54
C ASP A 62 -13.21 0.93 24.55
N GLY A 63 -12.92 0.40 23.36
CA GLY A 63 -13.92 0.20 22.30
C GLY A 63 -14.25 1.43 21.46
N PHE A 64 -13.62 2.59 21.71
CA PHE A 64 -13.82 3.81 20.95
C PHE A 64 -12.62 4.06 20.03
N CYS A 65 -12.88 4.39 18.75
CA CYS A 65 -11.84 4.84 17.84
C CYS A 65 -11.31 6.21 18.26
N THR A 66 -10.03 6.29 18.58
CA THR A 66 -9.35 7.52 19.01
C THR A 66 -8.57 8.18 17.88
N LYS A 67 -8.07 7.40 16.95
CA LYS A 67 -7.33 7.87 15.77
C LYS A 67 -7.57 6.90 14.61
N ALA A 68 -7.64 7.39 13.40
CA ALA A 68 -7.70 6.58 12.18
C ALA A 68 -6.77 7.15 11.12
N GLU A 69 -6.32 6.29 10.22
CA GLU A 69 -5.60 6.71 9.03
C GLU A 69 -6.45 7.62 8.14
N TRP A 70 -5.79 8.28 7.20
CA TRP A 70 -6.46 9.15 6.24
C TRP A 70 -7.38 8.37 5.30
N GLN A 71 -8.68 8.60 5.42
CA GLN A 71 -9.71 7.80 4.75
C GLN A 71 -9.78 8.01 3.23
N LEU A 72 -9.25 9.15 2.72
CA LEU A 72 -9.21 9.40 1.27
C LEU A 72 -8.07 8.64 0.56
N ALA A 73 -7.10 8.12 1.31
CA ALA A 73 -5.96 7.41 0.78
C ALA A 73 -5.82 6.02 1.41
N ARG A 74 -6.89 5.23 1.39
CA ARG A 74 -6.90 3.86 1.91
C ARG A 74 -5.91 2.97 1.17
N HIS A 75 -5.40 1.96 1.86
CA HIS A 75 -4.64 0.90 1.23
C HIS A 75 -5.56 0.08 0.30
N GLN A 76 -5.05 -0.31 -0.85
CA GLN A 76 -5.78 -1.12 -1.81
C GLN A 76 -5.38 -2.60 -1.70
N LEU A 77 -6.37 -3.47 -1.63
CA LEU A 77 -6.15 -4.92 -1.61
C LEU A 77 -6.37 -5.49 -3.02
N ASN A 78 -5.43 -5.19 -3.92
CA ASN A 78 -5.49 -5.59 -5.33
C ASN A 78 -4.76 -6.92 -5.56
N CYS A 79 -5.31 -7.99 -5.00
CA CYS A 79 -4.75 -9.35 -5.09
C CYS A 79 -5.73 -10.28 -5.78
N THR A 80 -5.23 -11.18 -6.61
CA THR A 80 -6.05 -12.19 -7.30
C THR A 80 -5.57 -13.59 -6.98
N ALA A 81 -6.51 -14.53 -6.80
CA ALA A 81 -6.21 -15.93 -6.51
C ALA A 81 -5.38 -16.62 -7.60
N GLU A 82 -5.37 -16.08 -8.82
CA GLU A 82 -4.60 -16.61 -9.95
C GLU A 82 -3.09 -16.43 -9.81
N ARG A 83 -2.64 -15.55 -8.91
CA ARG A 83 -1.24 -15.14 -8.79
C ARG A 83 -0.52 -15.74 -7.61
N ALA A 84 -1.14 -15.73 -6.45
CA ALA A 84 -0.56 -16.26 -5.23
C ALA A 84 -1.65 -16.73 -4.28
N SER A 85 -1.30 -17.66 -3.40
CA SER A 85 -2.16 -18.12 -2.30
C SER A 85 -1.81 -17.45 -0.98
N ASP A 86 -0.70 -16.72 -0.92
CA ASP A 86 -0.11 -16.15 0.27
C ASP A 86 0.44 -14.76 -0.01
N TYR A 87 0.04 -13.78 0.79
CA TYR A 87 0.41 -12.38 0.66
C TYR A 87 0.86 -11.82 1.99
N THR A 88 2.07 -11.30 2.06
CA THR A 88 2.55 -10.56 3.21
C THR A 88 2.56 -9.06 2.89
N LEU A 89 1.87 -8.27 3.70
CA LEU A 89 1.74 -6.84 3.58
C LEU A 89 2.54 -6.17 4.69
N TYR A 90 3.39 -5.23 4.33
CA TYR A 90 4.17 -4.41 5.26
C TYR A 90 3.78 -2.95 5.06
N ASP A 91 2.97 -2.45 5.96
CA ASP A 91 2.37 -1.13 5.85
C ASP A 91 3.03 -0.13 6.78
N ARG A 92 2.84 1.14 6.45
CA ARG A 92 3.13 2.28 7.31
C ARG A 92 1.87 3.09 7.52
N TRP A 93 1.74 3.64 8.71
CA TRP A 93 0.63 4.50 9.06
C TRP A 93 0.53 5.73 8.14
N HIS A 94 -0.64 5.97 7.60
CA HIS A 94 -0.93 7.11 6.73
C HIS A 94 -1.66 8.22 7.49
N ASP A 95 -0.91 9.22 7.94
CA ASP A 95 -1.52 10.48 8.40
C ASP A 95 -1.95 11.35 7.21
N ILE A 96 -2.78 12.35 7.47
CA ILE A 96 -3.11 13.38 6.47
C ILE A 96 -1.84 14.19 6.24
N PRO A 97 -1.25 14.18 5.03
CA PRO A 97 -0.04 14.94 4.77
C PRO A 97 -0.33 16.45 4.69
N GLU A 98 0.66 17.29 4.96
CA GLU A 98 0.55 18.75 4.85
C GLU A 98 0.13 19.19 3.43
N ASP A 99 0.61 18.47 2.42
CA ASP A 99 0.31 18.67 1.00
C ASP A 99 -0.90 17.86 0.51
N SER A 100 -1.84 17.53 1.41
CA SER A 100 -3.04 16.72 1.09
C SER A 100 -3.89 17.28 -0.04
N TYR A 101 -3.82 18.60 -0.30
CA TYR A 101 -4.49 19.25 -1.43
C TYR A 101 -4.04 18.73 -2.80
N LEU A 102 -2.80 18.23 -2.92
CA LEU A 102 -2.27 17.66 -4.15
C LEU A 102 -3.00 16.36 -4.57
N TYR A 103 -3.72 15.73 -3.64
CA TYR A 103 -4.53 14.54 -3.92
C TYR A 103 -5.93 14.89 -4.45
N SER A 104 -6.27 16.16 -4.52
CA SER A 104 -7.56 16.59 -5.08
C SER A 104 -7.56 16.50 -6.60
N SER A 105 -8.74 16.29 -7.20
CA SER A 105 -8.92 16.25 -8.65
C SER A 105 -8.48 17.54 -9.35
N ALA A 106 -8.50 18.68 -8.65
CA ALA A 106 -7.97 19.92 -9.17
C ALA A 106 -6.49 19.84 -9.52
N PHE A 107 -5.71 19.11 -8.72
CA PHE A 107 -4.29 18.91 -8.99
C PHE A 107 -4.02 17.68 -9.86
N THR A 108 -4.64 16.53 -9.58
CA THR A 108 -4.39 15.29 -10.31
C THR A 108 -4.84 15.39 -11.76
N ASP A 109 -6.02 15.95 -12.01
CA ASP A 109 -6.65 15.95 -13.33
C ASP A 109 -6.36 17.23 -14.10
N CYS A 110 -6.45 18.40 -13.43
CA CYS A 110 -6.41 19.69 -14.11
C CYS A 110 -5.01 20.31 -14.16
N ILE A 111 -4.16 20.10 -13.15
CA ILE A 111 -2.82 20.73 -13.09
C ILE A 111 -1.75 19.73 -13.52
N ASN A 112 -1.72 18.56 -12.94
CA ASN A 112 -0.67 17.58 -13.20
C ASN A 112 -0.98 16.68 -14.41
N HIS A 113 -2.21 16.66 -14.88
CA HIS A 113 -2.69 15.85 -16.02
C HIS A 113 -2.27 14.38 -15.91
N GLN A 114 -2.33 13.85 -14.69
CA GLN A 114 -1.92 12.48 -14.44
C GLN A 114 -2.83 11.50 -15.20
N GLN A 115 -2.23 10.54 -15.86
CA GLN A 115 -2.94 9.49 -16.58
C GLN A 115 -2.42 8.12 -16.11
N PRO A 116 -3.21 7.41 -15.31
CA PRO A 116 -2.85 6.07 -14.89
C PRO A 116 -2.58 5.16 -16.08
N GLY A 117 -1.44 4.51 -16.07
CA GLY A 117 -1.06 3.53 -17.07
C GLY A 117 -1.69 2.16 -16.78
N LYS A 118 -1.69 1.30 -17.80
CA LYS A 118 -1.98 -0.12 -17.56
C LYS A 118 -0.74 -0.76 -16.96
N VAL A 119 -0.81 -1.14 -15.69
CA VAL A 119 0.25 -1.91 -15.05
C VAL A 119 0.35 -3.28 -15.70
N LYS A 120 1.51 -3.58 -16.26
CA LYS A 120 1.83 -4.93 -16.68
C LYS A 120 2.27 -5.69 -15.43
N GLU A 121 1.37 -6.50 -14.94
CA GLU A 121 1.62 -7.28 -13.75
C GLU A 121 2.57 -8.45 -14.06
N HIS A 122 3.66 -8.55 -13.32
CA HIS A 122 4.60 -9.64 -13.42
C HIS A 122 4.27 -10.71 -12.37
N SER A 123 4.32 -11.97 -12.77
CA SER A 123 4.19 -13.11 -11.88
C SER A 123 5.52 -13.83 -11.80
N PHE A 124 6.27 -13.59 -10.74
CA PHE A 124 7.49 -14.32 -10.40
C PHE A 124 7.17 -15.37 -9.33
N ALA A 125 8.08 -16.31 -9.08
CA ALA A 125 7.91 -17.28 -7.99
C ALA A 125 7.80 -16.58 -6.63
N LYS A 126 8.58 -15.51 -6.43
CA LYS A 126 8.42 -14.57 -5.30
C LYS A 126 8.52 -13.15 -5.85
N THR A 127 7.49 -12.36 -5.61
CA THR A 127 7.40 -10.96 -6.06
C THR A 127 7.38 -10.03 -4.88
N ILE A 128 8.25 -9.01 -4.89
CA ILE A 128 8.09 -7.82 -4.05
C ILE A 128 7.42 -6.76 -4.91
N ARG A 129 6.24 -6.31 -4.50
CA ARG A 129 5.60 -5.12 -5.07
C ARG A 129 5.86 -3.92 -4.18
N LEU A 130 6.51 -2.92 -4.72
CA LEU A 130 6.66 -1.62 -4.09
C LEU A 130 5.56 -0.69 -4.57
N ILE A 131 4.95 0.02 -3.61
CA ILE A 131 3.90 1.00 -3.86
C ILE A 131 4.36 2.32 -3.27
N VAL A 132 4.38 3.36 -4.09
CA VAL A 132 4.80 4.71 -3.70
C VAL A 132 3.73 5.72 -4.08
N ARG A 133 3.35 6.59 -3.15
CA ARG A 133 2.47 7.72 -3.42
C ARG A 133 3.31 8.97 -3.68
N ALA A 134 3.08 9.59 -4.83
CA ALA A 134 3.83 10.76 -5.26
C ALA A 134 2.90 11.74 -6.02
N PRO A 135 2.05 12.48 -5.31
CA PRO A 135 1.08 13.39 -5.92
C PRO A 135 1.73 14.63 -6.55
N GLN A 136 2.98 14.94 -6.19
CA GLN A 136 3.70 16.12 -6.66
C GLN A 136 4.31 15.96 -8.06
N LEU A 137 4.25 14.77 -8.67
CA LEU A 137 4.80 14.56 -10.01
C LEU A 137 3.94 15.24 -11.07
N ARG A 138 4.63 15.90 -11.99
CA ARG A 138 4.02 16.62 -13.12
C ARG A 138 3.92 15.72 -14.34
N GLU A 139 3.20 16.21 -15.34
CA GLU A 139 3.15 15.56 -16.66
C GLU A 139 4.56 15.34 -17.23
N GLY A 140 4.83 14.10 -17.67
CA GLY A 140 6.13 13.70 -18.20
C GLY A 140 7.19 13.31 -17.17
N GLU A 141 6.95 13.52 -15.87
CA GLU A 141 7.82 13.03 -14.81
C GLU A 141 7.45 11.59 -14.45
N HIS A 142 8.48 10.79 -14.14
CA HIS A 142 8.33 9.38 -13.83
C HIS A 142 9.14 9.01 -12.59
N LEU A 143 8.61 8.08 -11.80
CA LEU A 143 9.36 7.47 -10.71
C LEU A 143 10.17 6.28 -11.20
N ALA A 144 11.34 6.11 -10.61
CA ALA A 144 12.18 4.94 -10.78
C ALA A 144 12.89 4.59 -9.48
N ILE A 145 13.19 3.31 -9.31
CA ILE A 145 13.90 2.78 -8.15
C ILE A 145 15.37 2.60 -8.51
N VAL A 146 16.26 3.09 -7.66
CA VAL A 146 17.70 2.89 -7.75
C VAL A 146 18.18 2.26 -6.45
N GLY A 147 18.98 1.22 -6.55
CA GLY A 147 19.52 0.51 -5.39
C GLY A 147 20.89 -0.09 -5.67
N SER A 148 21.49 -0.69 -4.65
CA SER A 148 22.82 -1.33 -4.73
C SER A 148 22.83 -2.57 -5.61
N ASP A 149 21.70 -3.26 -5.71
CA ASP A 149 21.57 -4.48 -6.50
C ASP A 149 21.60 -4.19 -8.00
N PRO A 150 22.21 -5.06 -8.83
CA PRO A 150 22.19 -4.95 -10.29
C PRO A 150 20.79 -4.88 -10.89
N ALA A 151 19.80 -5.58 -10.33
CA ALA A 151 18.40 -5.53 -10.75
C ALA A 151 17.76 -4.16 -10.49
N LEU A 152 18.32 -3.38 -9.55
CA LEU A 152 17.93 -2.00 -9.21
C LEU A 152 18.90 -0.97 -9.79
N GLY A 153 19.71 -1.34 -10.77
CA GLY A 153 20.60 -0.45 -11.49
C GLY A 153 21.97 -0.19 -10.85
N ALA A 154 22.32 -0.80 -9.71
CA ALA A 154 23.61 -0.61 -9.01
C ALA A 154 23.97 0.87 -8.83
N TRP A 155 23.04 1.68 -8.39
CA TRP A 155 23.11 3.15 -8.22
C TRP A 155 23.32 3.95 -9.52
N ASP A 156 23.22 3.32 -10.69
CA ASP A 156 23.24 4.02 -11.98
C ASP A 156 21.81 4.43 -12.37
N LYS A 157 21.55 5.72 -12.46
CA LYS A 157 20.25 6.29 -12.82
C LYS A 157 19.77 5.86 -14.20
N ASN A 158 20.68 5.57 -15.13
CA ASN A 158 20.33 5.13 -16.48
C ASN A 158 19.85 3.67 -16.52
N ARG A 159 20.09 2.93 -15.45
CA ARG A 159 19.70 1.53 -15.27
C ARG A 159 18.64 1.37 -14.18
N ALA A 160 18.06 2.47 -13.72
CA ALA A 160 17.02 2.47 -12.71
C ALA A 160 15.80 1.62 -13.14
N LEU A 161 15.18 0.92 -12.20
CA LEU A 161 13.94 0.18 -12.45
C LEU A 161 12.78 1.17 -12.53
N PRO A 162 12.13 1.34 -13.69
CA PRO A 162 11.02 2.29 -13.81
C PRO A 162 9.80 1.79 -13.04
N MET A 163 9.11 2.71 -12.38
CA MET A 163 7.80 2.47 -11.80
C MET A 163 6.70 2.81 -12.79
N VAL A 164 5.55 2.15 -12.65
CA VAL A 164 4.37 2.40 -13.45
C VAL A 164 3.30 3.07 -12.60
N GLN A 165 2.72 4.15 -13.09
CA GLN A 165 1.60 4.79 -12.43
C GLN A 165 0.36 3.90 -12.55
N GLN A 166 -0.13 3.41 -11.43
CA GLN A 166 -1.30 2.53 -11.36
C GLN A 166 -2.59 3.31 -11.15
N ASP A 167 -2.52 4.36 -10.35
CA ASP A 167 -3.60 5.28 -10.06
C ASP A 167 -3.03 6.71 -10.05
N TYR A 168 -3.87 7.73 -9.94
CA TYR A 168 -3.49 9.15 -10.06
C TYR A 168 -2.31 9.56 -9.18
N ASN A 169 -2.15 8.98 -8.02
CA ASN A 169 -1.08 9.35 -7.09
C ASN A 169 -0.23 8.14 -6.68
N GLU A 170 -0.44 6.99 -7.29
CA GLU A 170 0.17 5.74 -6.87
C GLU A 170 0.99 5.11 -8.00
N TRP A 171 2.23 4.81 -7.67
CA TRP A 171 3.21 4.20 -8.56
C TRP A 171 3.62 2.85 -8.02
N THR A 172 3.76 1.86 -8.90
CA THR A 172 4.11 0.50 -8.53
C THR A 172 5.29 -0.02 -9.33
N ALA A 173 6.08 -0.89 -8.71
CA ALA A 173 7.06 -1.72 -9.37
C ALA A 173 7.06 -3.13 -8.77
N ASP A 174 7.11 -4.14 -9.63
CA ASP A 174 7.25 -5.54 -9.25
C ASP A 174 8.70 -5.96 -9.40
N ILE A 175 9.29 -6.49 -8.33
CA ILE A 175 10.67 -6.96 -8.28
C ILE A 175 10.66 -8.48 -8.09
N ASN A 176 11.40 -9.19 -8.93
CA ASN A 176 11.66 -10.60 -8.72
C ASN A 176 12.69 -10.78 -7.61
N VAL A 177 12.31 -11.41 -6.50
CA VAL A 177 13.21 -11.66 -5.36
C VAL A 177 14.40 -12.52 -5.74
N GLU A 178 14.25 -13.43 -6.70
CA GLU A 178 15.34 -14.30 -7.16
C GLU A 178 16.38 -13.58 -8.04
N ALA A 179 16.07 -12.36 -8.47
CA ALA A 179 16.98 -11.51 -9.24
C ALA A 179 17.75 -10.50 -8.35
N LEU A 180 17.42 -10.41 -7.06
CA LEU A 180 18.12 -9.65 -6.02
C LEU A 180 19.20 -10.57 -5.33
#